data_7e8b3d2e04f0a67369cd805de6bd9bab
#
_entry.id   7e8b3d2e04f0a67369cd805de6bd9bab
#
_cell.length_a   1.000
_cell.length_b   1.000
_cell.length_c   1.000
_cell.angle_alpha   90.00
_cell.angle_beta   90.00
_cell.angle_gamma   90.00
#
_symmetry.space_group_name_H-M   'P 1'
#
loop_
_entity.id
_entity.type
_entity.pdbx_description
1 polymer ?
#
loop_
_entity_poly.entity_id
_entity_poly.type
_entity_poly.pdbx_seq_one_letter_code
_entity_poly.pdbx_strand_id
1 'polypeptide(L)' 'MDQKTMRKFDALCLTPIQEMTPKKIRALRTREKASQTVFAAYLNVTPSLVSKWERGEKHPHGASLKLLSLVDKKGLEVVA' A
#
# COMPACT_ATOMS: atom_id res chain seq x y z
N MET A 1 -27.20 1.17 10.85
CA MET A 1 -26.14 0.26 10.43
C MET A 1 -26.00 -0.83 11.48
N ASP A 2 -25.92 -2.08 11.07
CA ASP A 2 -25.73 -3.14 12.05
C ASP A 2 -24.28 -3.20 12.52
N GLN A 3 -24.05 -3.87 13.66
CA GLN A 3 -22.74 -3.94 14.25
C GLN A 3 -21.74 -4.72 13.41
N LYS A 4 -22.19 -5.71 12.64
CA LYS A 4 -21.29 -6.51 11.79
C LYS A 4 -20.72 -5.68 10.66
N THR A 5 -21.57 -4.85 10.03
CA THR A 5 -21.12 -3.95 8.97
C THR A 5 -20.14 -2.92 9.52
N MET A 6 -20.42 -2.37 10.69
CA MET A 6 -19.53 -1.43 11.37
C MET A 6 -18.17 -2.07 11.70
N ARG A 7 -18.17 -3.27 12.26
CA ARG A 7 -16.92 -3.96 12.61
C ARG A 7 -16.05 -4.25 11.39
N LYS A 8 -16.67 -4.71 10.31
CA LYS A 8 -15.95 -5.01 9.08
C LYS A 8 -15.35 -3.73 8.48
N PHE A 9 -16.12 -2.66 8.48
CA PHE A 9 -15.66 -1.37 8.01
C PHE A 9 -14.54 -0.85 8.89
N ASP A 10 -14.68 -0.94 10.22
CA ASP A 10 -13.66 -0.50 11.17
C ASP A 10 -12.36 -1.27 11.01
N ALA A 11 -12.44 -2.59 10.78
CA ALA A 11 -11.25 -3.40 10.57
C ALA A 11 -10.42 -2.92 9.39
N LEU A 12 -11.08 -2.41 8.34
CA LEU A 12 -10.40 -1.86 7.18
C LEU A 12 -9.94 -0.42 7.41
N CYS A 13 -10.79 0.39 8.05
CA CYS A 13 -10.52 1.81 8.24
C CYS A 13 -9.56 2.09 9.39
N LEU A 14 -9.53 1.23 10.40
CA LEU A 14 -8.67 1.40 11.58
C LEU A 14 -7.33 0.70 11.47
N THR A 15 -7.02 0.08 10.32
CA THR A 15 -5.66 -0.39 10.08
C THR A 15 -4.74 0.82 10.21
N PRO A 16 -3.74 0.77 11.11
CA PRO A 16 -2.86 1.91 11.30
C PRO A 16 -2.19 2.31 10.00
N ILE A 17 -2.29 3.59 9.66
CA ILE A 17 -1.61 4.12 8.49
C ILE A 17 -0.17 4.40 8.90
N GLN A 18 0.75 3.64 8.31
CA GLN A 18 2.17 3.81 8.59
C GLN A 18 2.75 4.81 7.62
N GLU A 19 3.69 5.61 8.10
CA GLU A 19 4.46 6.48 7.23
C GLU A 19 5.31 5.61 6.31
N MET A 20 5.22 5.86 5.01
CA MET A 20 5.95 5.10 4.00
C MET A 20 7.09 5.94 3.43
N THR A 21 8.29 5.73 3.96
CA THR A 21 9.49 6.36 3.43
C THR A 21 9.87 5.70 2.10
N PRO A 22 10.64 6.40 1.23
CA PRO A 22 11.12 5.78 -0.01
C PRO A 22 11.83 4.45 0.20
N LYS A 23 12.67 4.39 1.22
CA LYS A 23 13.41 3.17 1.56
C LYS A 23 12.47 2.04 1.98
N LYS A 24 11.44 2.37 2.75
CA LYS A 24 10.46 1.38 3.21
C LYS A 24 9.63 0.85 2.05
N ILE A 25 9.23 1.70 1.11
CA ILE A 25 8.48 1.27 -0.06
C ILE A 25 9.30 0.32 -0.92
N ARG A 26 10.57 0.65 -1.15
CA ARG A 26 11.48 -0.24 -1.89
C ARG A 26 11.67 -1.58 -1.18
N ALA A 27 11.88 -1.55 0.14
CA ALA A 27 12.05 -2.77 0.93
C ALA A 27 10.79 -3.64 0.88
N LEU A 28 9.63 -3.03 0.97
CA LEU A 28 8.34 -3.71 0.88
C LEU A 28 8.19 -4.39 -0.48
N ARG A 29 8.45 -3.66 -1.55
CA ARG A 29 8.37 -4.20 -2.91
C ARG A 29 9.34 -5.36 -3.10
N THR A 30 10.57 -5.22 -2.64
CA THR A 30 11.58 -6.27 -2.74
C THR A 30 11.18 -7.50 -1.93
N ARG A 31 10.63 -7.30 -0.73
CA ARG A 31 10.14 -8.40 0.10
C ARG A 31 9.06 -9.21 -0.63
N GLU A 32 8.19 -8.54 -1.35
CA GLU A 32 7.12 -9.19 -2.12
C GLU A 32 7.58 -9.69 -3.48
N LYS A 33 8.87 -9.54 -3.80
CA LYS A 33 9.48 -10.00 -5.05
C LYS A 33 8.79 -9.44 -6.29
N ALA A 34 8.34 -8.22 -6.22
CA ALA A 34 7.62 -7.56 -7.31
C ALA A 34 8.50 -6.51 -7.98
N SER A 35 8.41 -6.43 -9.31
CA SER A 35 8.98 -5.31 -10.04
C SER A 35 8.16 -4.05 -9.79
N GLN A 36 8.69 -2.88 -10.16
CA GLN A 36 7.91 -1.64 -10.05
C GLN A 36 6.61 -1.72 -10.84
N THR A 37 6.66 -2.33 -12.05
CA THR A 37 5.48 -2.49 -12.89
C THR A 37 4.43 -3.38 -12.25
N VAL A 38 4.84 -4.53 -11.71
CA VAL A 38 3.91 -5.45 -11.05
C VAL A 38 3.34 -4.82 -9.78
N PHE A 39 4.19 -4.20 -8.98
CA PHE A 39 3.77 -3.55 -7.74
C PHE A 39 2.74 -2.44 -8.02
N ALA A 40 3.00 -1.63 -9.05
CA ALA A 40 2.09 -0.58 -9.47
C ALA A 40 0.73 -1.14 -9.92
N ALA A 41 0.74 -2.25 -10.65
CA ALA A 41 -0.49 -2.90 -11.09
C ALA A 41 -1.35 -3.34 -9.90
N TYR A 42 -0.75 -3.93 -8.88
CA TYR A 42 -1.47 -4.32 -7.68
C TYR A 42 -2.07 -3.14 -6.92
N LEU A 43 -1.37 -2.01 -6.93
CA LEU A 43 -1.81 -0.81 -6.23
C LEU A 43 -2.68 0.09 -7.08
N ASN A 44 -2.92 -0.28 -8.33
CA ASN A 44 -3.71 0.48 -9.29
C ASN A 44 -3.13 1.90 -9.52
N VAL A 45 -1.82 1.98 -9.63
CA VAL A 45 -1.10 3.21 -9.94
C VAL A 45 -0.14 2.96 -11.10
N THR A 46 0.52 3.99 -11.58
CA THR A 46 1.49 3.84 -12.67
C THR A 46 2.86 3.42 -12.12
N PRO A 47 3.67 2.68 -12.91
CA PRO A 47 5.04 2.38 -12.52
C PRO A 47 5.87 3.64 -12.30
N SER A 48 5.61 4.68 -13.06
CA SER A 48 6.27 5.98 -12.89
C SER A 48 6.03 6.54 -11.49
N LEU A 49 4.81 6.42 -10.96
CA LEU A 49 4.49 6.90 -9.63
C LEU A 49 5.24 6.10 -8.56
N VAL A 50 5.30 4.78 -8.70
CA VAL A 50 6.07 3.94 -7.77
C VAL A 50 7.54 4.36 -7.78
N SER A 51 8.11 4.59 -8.95
CA SER A 51 9.48 5.05 -9.10
C SER A 51 9.70 6.38 -8.36
N LYS A 52 8.76 7.31 -8.50
CA LYS A 52 8.84 8.62 -7.81
C LYS A 52 8.76 8.48 -6.31
N TRP A 53 7.94 7.57 -5.80
CA TRP A 53 7.89 7.27 -4.38
C TRP A 53 9.25 6.75 -3.87
N GLU A 54 9.87 5.84 -4.63
CA GLU A 54 11.15 5.24 -4.22
C GLU A 54 12.32 6.21 -4.31
N ARG A 55 12.19 7.27 -5.10
CA ARG A 55 13.20 8.34 -5.20
C ARG A 55 12.93 9.52 -4.28
N GLY A 56 11.80 9.52 -3.58
CA GLY A 56 11.43 10.62 -2.70
C GLY A 56 10.88 11.84 -3.41
N GLU A 57 10.59 11.74 -4.72
CA GLU A 57 10.05 12.86 -5.48
C GLU A 57 8.56 13.09 -5.20
N LYS A 58 7.86 12.04 -4.84
CA LYS A 58 6.46 12.10 -4.39
C LYS A 58 6.27 11.15 -3.23
N HIS A 59 5.25 11.41 -2.44
CA HIS A 59 4.90 10.58 -1.31
C HIS A 59 3.52 9.99 -1.51
N PRO A 60 3.30 8.71 -1.16
CA PRO A 60 1.97 8.14 -1.20
C PRO A 60 1.09 8.80 -0.14
N HIS A 61 -0.18 9.00 -0.48
CA HIS A 61 -1.17 9.53 0.44
C HIS A 61 -2.55 9.00 0.06
N GLY A 62 -3.51 9.18 0.95
CA GLY A 62 -4.88 8.72 0.73
C GLY A 62 -4.96 7.21 0.56
N ALA A 63 -5.70 6.77 -0.47
CA ALA A 63 -5.93 5.36 -0.74
C ALA A 63 -4.63 4.59 -0.97
N SER A 64 -3.66 5.20 -1.66
CA SER A 64 -2.37 4.56 -1.94
C SER A 64 -1.61 4.25 -0.66
N LEU A 65 -1.58 5.18 0.27
CA LEU A 65 -0.92 4.97 1.56
C LEU A 65 -1.57 3.85 2.34
N LYS A 66 -2.89 3.80 2.33
CA LYS A 66 -3.64 2.74 3.00
C LYS A 66 -3.37 1.38 2.39
N LEU A 67 -3.35 1.29 1.05
CA LEU A 67 -3.03 0.04 0.37
C LEU A 67 -1.61 -0.42 0.68
N LEU A 68 -0.65 0.50 0.70
CA LEU A 68 0.72 0.18 1.08
C LEU A 68 0.81 -0.36 2.51
N SER A 69 0.07 0.25 3.42
CA SER A 69 0.03 -0.21 4.82
C SER A 69 -0.55 -1.62 4.93
N LEU A 70 -1.59 -1.92 4.14
CA LEU A 70 -2.18 -3.25 4.10
C LEU A 70 -1.21 -4.28 3.53
N VAL A 71 -0.50 -3.94 2.47
CA VAL A 71 0.51 -4.81 1.87
C VAL A 71 1.65 -5.07 2.86
N ASP A 72 2.08 -4.06 3.58
CA ASP A 72 3.11 -4.21 4.59
C ASP A 72 2.69 -5.19 5.68
N LYS A 73 1.43 -5.14 6.08
CA LYS A 73 0.91 -5.98 7.15
C LYS A 73 0.55 -7.39 6.68
N LYS A 74 -0.01 -7.53 5.48
CA LYS A 74 -0.62 -8.79 5.03
C LYS A 74 -0.06 -9.34 3.72
N GLY A 75 0.82 -8.60 3.03
CA GLY A 75 1.37 -9.00 1.75
C GLY A 75 0.50 -8.59 0.57
N LEU A 76 1.03 -8.77 -0.64
CA LEU A 76 0.34 -8.35 -1.87
C LEU A 76 -0.97 -9.09 -2.12
N GLU A 77 -1.14 -10.26 -1.55
CA GLU A 77 -2.36 -11.06 -1.73
C GLU A 77 -3.62 -10.30 -1.31
N VAL A 78 -3.49 -9.37 -0.39
CA VAL A 78 -4.63 -8.62 0.13
C VAL A 78 -5.21 -7.66 -0.91
N VAL A 79 -4.44 -7.28 -1.91
CA VAL A 79 -4.87 -6.35 -2.96
C VAL A 79 -4.93 -7.02 -4.33
N ALA A 80 -4.66 -8.30 -4.38
CA ALA A 80 -4.69 -9.05 -5.64
C ALA A 80 -6.12 -9.30 -6.11
#